data_2c24837919bc329c26b3ad774e80e179
#
_entry.id   2c24837919bc329c26b3ad774e80e179
#
_cell.length_a   1.000
_cell.length_b   1.000
_cell.length_c   1.000
_cell.angle_alpha   90.00
_cell.angle_beta   90.00
_cell.angle_gamma   90.00
#
_symmetry.space_group_name_H-M   'P 1'
#
loop_
_entity.id
_entity.type
_entity.pdbx_description
1 polymer ?
#
loop_
_entity_poly.entity_id
_entity_poly.type
_entity_poly.pdbx_seq_one_letter_code
_entity_poly.pdbx_strand_id
1 'polypeptide(L)'
;MLSRLEEGGKIIIIMTRWASMDLAGRALEHFKDKKCRQILMKAVQDDGSMLCEEVLSKQSYEMKVRAMGEDIALANYQQEPIDAKNKLYTRFSTYEELPPYFEQILSYTDTADDGEDKLCTIVGGVYKGEGYVLDVYYNDDPMEVTEKEVPHVLIKNNTDVAIVESNNGGKGFARNIKVSIEELKGRTIVKWFFQGKNKEARILTQSSWVMNKLHFPINWREKWPEYYKDMNKYQRKGKNKHDDAPDATTGLAEIMQAFISNILDEKTTTKKERRKVVRR
;
A
#
# COMPACT_ATOMS: atom_id res chain seq x y z
N MET A 1 -30.35 -25.05 -4.81
CA MET A 1 -29.45 -25.93 -5.60
C MET A 1 -29.23 -27.27 -4.84
N LEU A 2 -28.76 -27.24 -3.59
CA LEU A 2 -28.51 -28.48 -2.79
C LEU A 2 -29.75 -29.35 -2.55
N SER A 3 -30.93 -28.74 -2.47
CA SER A 3 -32.21 -29.46 -2.24
C SER A 3 -32.65 -30.38 -3.40
N ARG A 4 -32.00 -30.31 -4.54
CA ARG A 4 -32.25 -31.13 -5.73
C ARG A 4 -31.12 -32.10 -6.04
N LEU A 5 -30.12 -32.21 -5.17
CA LEU A 5 -29.00 -33.10 -5.34
C LEU A 5 -29.33 -34.45 -4.74
N GLU A 6 -29.38 -35.50 -5.56
CA GLU A 6 -29.57 -36.87 -5.16
C GLU A 6 -28.31 -37.43 -4.45
N GLU A 7 -28.47 -38.53 -3.71
CA GLU A 7 -27.37 -39.21 -3.07
C GLU A 7 -26.30 -39.62 -4.12
N GLY A 8 -25.02 -39.29 -3.89
CA GLY A 8 -23.94 -39.53 -4.84
C GLY A 8 -23.88 -38.55 -6.01
N GLY A 9 -24.79 -37.57 -6.08
CA GLY A 9 -24.78 -36.54 -7.11
C GLY A 9 -23.55 -35.64 -7.04
N LYS A 10 -23.19 -35.07 -8.20
CA LYS A 10 -22.04 -34.14 -8.33
C LYS A 10 -22.52 -32.77 -8.69
N ILE A 11 -21.84 -31.72 -8.17
CA ILE A 11 -22.07 -30.33 -8.51
C ILE A 11 -20.88 -29.83 -9.30
N ILE A 12 -21.13 -29.20 -10.46
CA ILE A 12 -20.13 -28.50 -11.25
C ILE A 12 -20.55 -27.04 -11.32
N ILE A 13 -19.67 -26.13 -10.91
CA ILE A 13 -19.85 -24.67 -10.97
C ILE A 13 -18.82 -24.11 -11.94
N ILE A 14 -19.27 -23.50 -13.02
CA ILE A 14 -18.40 -22.82 -14.01
C ILE A 14 -18.81 -21.37 -14.02
N MET A 15 -17.90 -20.48 -13.63
CA MET A 15 -18.13 -19.03 -13.61
C MET A 15 -16.83 -18.25 -13.50
N THR A 16 -16.85 -16.97 -13.81
CA THR A 16 -15.83 -16.01 -13.42
C THR A 16 -16.06 -15.54 -11.98
N ARG A 17 -15.01 -15.14 -11.29
CA ARG A 17 -15.04 -14.78 -9.86
C ARG A 17 -15.24 -13.27 -9.69
N TRP A 18 -16.47 -12.85 -9.35
CA TRP A 18 -16.80 -11.43 -9.19
C TRP A 18 -16.70 -10.90 -7.76
N ALA A 19 -16.97 -11.75 -6.79
CA ALA A 19 -16.88 -11.41 -5.38
C ALA A 19 -16.36 -12.62 -4.59
N SER A 20 -15.72 -12.41 -3.44
CA SER A 20 -15.22 -13.50 -2.61
C SER A 20 -16.37 -14.42 -2.14
N MET A 21 -17.56 -13.86 -1.91
CA MET A 21 -18.78 -14.58 -1.51
C MET A 21 -19.77 -14.78 -2.67
N ASP A 22 -19.29 -14.84 -3.91
CA ASP A 22 -20.10 -15.28 -5.05
C ASP A 22 -20.48 -16.78 -4.92
N LEU A 23 -21.18 -17.33 -5.90
CA LEU A 23 -21.64 -18.72 -5.83
C LEU A 23 -20.48 -19.70 -5.64
N ALA A 24 -19.37 -19.52 -6.36
CA ALA A 24 -18.19 -20.37 -6.19
C ALA A 24 -17.53 -20.18 -4.83
N GLY A 25 -17.40 -18.94 -4.35
CA GLY A 25 -16.85 -18.65 -3.02
C GLY A 25 -17.65 -19.28 -1.89
N ARG A 26 -18.97 -19.14 -1.92
CA ARG A 26 -19.85 -19.81 -0.95
C ARG A 26 -19.77 -21.34 -1.04
N ALA A 27 -19.66 -21.90 -2.24
CA ALA A 27 -19.50 -23.33 -2.43
C ALA A 27 -18.17 -23.83 -1.85
N LEU A 28 -17.07 -23.14 -2.10
CA LEU A 28 -15.76 -23.45 -1.53
C LEU A 28 -15.76 -23.41 -0.01
N GLU A 29 -16.38 -22.40 0.59
CA GLU A 29 -16.54 -22.30 2.05
C GLU A 29 -17.40 -23.44 2.60
N HIS A 30 -18.56 -23.71 1.97
CA HIS A 30 -19.49 -24.76 2.43
C HIS A 30 -18.91 -26.17 2.29
N PHE A 31 -18.08 -26.42 1.30
CA PHE A 31 -17.50 -27.73 1.02
C PHE A 31 -16.01 -27.85 1.40
N LYS A 32 -15.47 -26.92 2.21
CA LYS A 32 -14.06 -26.93 2.60
C LYS A 32 -13.59 -28.25 3.22
N ASP A 33 -14.47 -28.93 3.99
CA ASP A 33 -14.20 -30.21 4.65
C ASP A 33 -14.64 -31.44 3.83
N LYS A 34 -15.08 -31.21 2.58
CA LYS A 34 -15.53 -32.27 1.67
C LYS A 34 -14.60 -32.34 0.45
N LYS A 35 -14.72 -33.46 -0.30
CA LYS A 35 -13.94 -33.63 -1.54
C LYS A 35 -14.39 -32.63 -2.59
N CYS A 36 -13.69 -31.51 -2.69
CA CYS A 36 -13.90 -30.44 -3.67
C CYS A 36 -12.64 -30.30 -4.53
N ARG A 37 -12.81 -30.18 -5.86
CA ARG A 37 -11.74 -29.87 -6.79
C ARG A 37 -11.98 -28.49 -7.38
N GLN A 38 -11.04 -27.57 -7.14
CA GLN A 38 -11.02 -26.25 -7.76
C GLN A 38 -10.06 -26.24 -8.94
N ILE A 39 -10.50 -25.70 -10.07
CA ILE A 39 -9.67 -25.47 -11.25
C ILE A 39 -9.73 -23.96 -11.54
N LEU A 40 -8.61 -23.28 -11.44
CA LEU A 40 -8.45 -21.86 -11.75
C LEU A 40 -7.79 -21.72 -13.12
N MET A 41 -8.47 -21.07 -14.05
CA MET A 41 -7.97 -20.79 -15.40
C MET A 41 -7.78 -19.28 -15.53
N LYS A 42 -6.57 -18.81 -15.23
CA LYS A 42 -6.18 -17.41 -15.39
C LYS A 42 -5.88 -17.15 -16.85
N ALA A 43 -6.25 -15.97 -17.37
CA ALA A 43 -5.91 -15.59 -18.75
C ALA A 43 -4.41 -15.34 -18.92
N VAL A 44 -3.77 -14.68 -17.95
CA VAL A 44 -2.32 -14.53 -17.88
C VAL A 44 -1.78 -15.52 -16.87
N GLN A 45 -0.83 -16.36 -17.30
CA GLN A 45 -0.19 -17.37 -16.46
C GLN A 45 0.90 -16.74 -15.58
N ASP A 46 1.39 -17.49 -14.59
CA ASP A 46 2.38 -17.00 -13.64
C ASP A 46 3.74 -16.65 -14.29
N ASP A 47 4.04 -17.23 -15.46
CA ASP A 47 5.21 -16.92 -16.29
C ASP A 47 5.00 -15.71 -17.25
N GLY A 48 3.81 -15.07 -17.20
CA GLY A 48 3.44 -13.96 -18.04
C GLY A 48 2.93 -14.32 -19.44
N SER A 49 2.84 -15.63 -19.78
CA SER A 49 2.23 -16.10 -21.02
C SER A 49 0.71 -16.04 -20.96
N MET A 50 0.04 -16.03 -22.11
CA MET A 50 -1.41 -16.11 -22.18
C MET A 50 -1.85 -17.58 -22.14
N LEU A 51 -2.97 -17.88 -21.47
CA LEU A 51 -3.57 -19.21 -21.43
C LEU A 51 -3.88 -19.73 -22.85
N CYS A 52 -4.35 -18.86 -23.71
CA CYS A 52 -4.66 -19.15 -25.11
C CYS A 52 -4.51 -17.85 -25.91
N GLU A 53 -3.33 -17.65 -26.51
CA GLU A 53 -2.98 -16.46 -27.29
C GLU A 53 -3.91 -16.27 -28.52
N GLU A 54 -4.36 -17.39 -29.11
CA GLU A 54 -5.25 -17.39 -30.28
C GLU A 54 -6.64 -16.86 -29.94
N VAL A 55 -7.12 -17.03 -28.71
CA VAL A 55 -8.43 -16.57 -28.25
C VAL A 55 -8.35 -15.16 -27.66
N LEU A 56 -7.28 -14.90 -26.90
CA LEU A 56 -7.04 -13.61 -26.25
C LEU A 56 -5.56 -13.31 -26.26
N SER A 57 -5.14 -12.46 -27.21
CA SER A 57 -3.75 -12.02 -27.27
C SER A 57 -3.41 -11.08 -26.11
N LYS A 58 -2.14 -11.01 -25.74
CA LYS A 58 -1.67 -10.11 -24.67
C LYS A 58 -2.05 -8.65 -24.94
N GLN A 59 -1.89 -8.19 -26.17
CA GLN A 59 -2.28 -6.84 -26.58
C GLN A 59 -3.79 -6.60 -26.41
N SER A 60 -4.64 -7.55 -26.82
CA SER A 60 -6.08 -7.46 -26.64
C SER A 60 -6.48 -7.47 -25.16
N TYR A 61 -5.81 -8.29 -24.35
CA TYR A 61 -6.00 -8.29 -22.90
C TYR A 61 -5.67 -6.93 -22.28
N GLU A 62 -4.53 -6.33 -22.61
CA GLU A 62 -4.12 -5.02 -22.10
C GLU A 62 -5.11 -3.90 -22.50
N MET A 63 -5.61 -3.93 -23.74
CA MET A 63 -6.67 -2.98 -24.18
C MET A 63 -7.94 -3.14 -23.36
N LYS A 64 -8.35 -4.39 -23.08
CA LYS A 64 -9.55 -4.67 -22.26
C LYS A 64 -9.35 -4.22 -20.82
N VAL A 65 -8.18 -4.42 -20.23
CA VAL A 65 -7.85 -3.93 -18.88
C VAL A 65 -8.00 -2.40 -18.81
N ARG A 66 -7.46 -1.68 -19.80
CA ARG A 66 -7.58 -0.21 -19.87
C ARG A 66 -9.04 0.25 -20.02
N ALA A 67 -9.84 -0.48 -20.80
CA ALA A 67 -11.22 -0.10 -21.07
C ALA A 67 -12.18 -0.35 -19.90
N MET A 68 -12.03 -1.48 -19.19
CA MET A 68 -12.98 -1.89 -18.14
C MET A 68 -12.49 -1.59 -16.72
N GLY A 69 -11.23 -1.22 -16.58
CA GLY A 69 -10.57 -1.08 -15.27
C GLY A 69 -10.02 -2.40 -14.75
N GLU A 70 -8.97 -2.27 -13.96
CA GLU A 70 -8.18 -3.40 -13.48
C GLU A 70 -8.99 -4.37 -12.63
N ASP A 71 -9.78 -3.86 -11.68
CA ASP A 71 -10.56 -4.70 -10.76
C ASP A 71 -11.52 -5.63 -11.52
N ILE A 72 -12.20 -5.08 -12.54
CA ILE A 72 -13.10 -5.87 -13.38
C ILE A 72 -12.31 -6.90 -14.22
N ALA A 73 -11.15 -6.51 -14.73
CA ALA A 73 -10.30 -7.40 -15.50
C ALA A 73 -9.73 -8.53 -14.62
N LEU A 74 -9.29 -8.25 -13.37
CA LEU A 74 -8.85 -9.25 -12.42
C LEU A 74 -9.95 -10.28 -12.12
N ALA A 75 -11.18 -9.83 -11.89
CA ALA A 75 -12.31 -10.72 -11.66
C ALA A 75 -12.61 -11.61 -12.87
N ASN A 76 -12.70 -11.00 -14.05
CA ASN A 76 -13.08 -11.69 -15.28
C ASN A 76 -12.00 -12.63 -15.81
N TYR A 77 -10.75 -12.14 -15.83
CA TYR A 77 -9.68 -12.82 -16.56
C TYR A 77 -8.68 -13.52 -15.64
N GLN A 78 -8.50 -13.04 -14.40
CA GLN A 78 -7.54 -13.65 -13.47
C GLN A 78 -8.20 -14.46 -12.37
N GLN A 79 -9.54 -14.53 -12.36
CA GLN A 79 -10.33 -15.25 -11.35
C GLN A 79 -10.09 -14.73 -9.92
N GLU A 80 -9.70 -13.46 -9.80
CA GLU A 80 -9.50 -12.77 -8.54
C GLU A 80 -10.77 -12.00 -8.17
N PRO A 81 -11.56 -12.47 -7.17
CA PRO A 81 -12.81 -11.84 -6.80
C PRO A 81 -12.58 -10.43 -6.25
N ILE A 82 -13.44 -9.49 -6.66
CA ILE A 82 -13.44 -8.12 -6.17
C ILE A 82 -14.52 -7.99 -5.12
N ASP A 83 -14.13 -7.68 -3.89
CA ASP A 83 -15.05 -7.14 -2.89
C ASP A 83 -15.05 -5.62 -2.97
N ALA A 84 -15.49 -5.09 -4.11
CA ALA A 84 -15.54 -3.65 -4.36
C ALA A 84 -16.30 -2.87 -3.26
N LYS A 85 -17.29 -3.50 -2.60
CA LYS A 85 -18.04 -2.90 -1.49
C LYS A 85 -17.25 -2.81 -0.18
N ASN A 86 -16.21 -3.62 -0.01
CA ASN A 86 -15.42 -3.66 1.22
C ASN A 86 -14.01 -3.06 1.07
N LYS A 87 -13.58 -2.77 -0.14
CA LYS A 87 -12.27 -2.20 -0.41
C LYS A 87 -12.14 -0.82 0.25
N LEU A 88 -11.06 -0.61 1.01
CA LEU A 88 -10.84 0.67 1.68
C LEU A 88 -10.43 1.75 0.68
N TYR A 89 -9.41 1.45 -0.13
CA TYR A 89 -8.91 2.37 -1.13
C TYR A 89 -9.59 2.10 -2.47
N THR A 90 -10.49 2.98 -2.86
CA THR A 90 -11.25 2.86 -4.11
C THR A 90 -10.57 3.55 -5.30
N ARG A 91 -9.58 4.40 -5.02
CA ARG A 91 -8.77 5.12 -6.01
C ARG A 91 -7.45 5.55 -5.39
N PHE A 92 -6.49 5.87 -6.23
CA PHE A 92 -5.24 6.51 -5.84
C PHE A 92 -4.96 7.66 -6.79
N SER A 93 -4.55 8.80 -6.25
CA SER A 93 -4.06 9.91 -7.05
C SER A 93 -2.68 9.58 -7.58
N THR A 94 -2.38 9.92 -8.84
CA THR A 94 -1.10 9.63 -9.47
C THR A 94 -0.47 10.88 -10.07
N TYR A 95 0.85 10.83 -10.28
CA TYR A 95 1.61 11.86 -10.97
C TYR A 95 2.48 11.24 -12.08
N GLU A 96 2.73 11.99 -13.13
CA GLU A 96 3.68 11.67 -14.22
C GLU A 96 5.01 12.40 -13.99
N GLU A 97 4.93 13.65 -13.55
CA GLU A 97 6.10 14.49 -13.26
C GLU A 97 6.08 14.95 -11.81
N LEU A 98 7.27 15.01 -11.21
CA LEU A 98 7.43 15.51 -9.85
C LEU A 98 7.36 17.03 -9.80
N PRO A 99 6.90 17.61 -8.67
CA PRO A 99 7.06 19.04 -8.41
C PRO A 99 8.50 19.50 -8.53
N PRO A 100 8.74 20.79 -8.83
CA PRO A 100 10.09 21.33 -9.04
C PRO A 100 10.96 21.28 -7.78
N TYR A 101 10.36 21.18 -6.60
CA TYR A 101 11.03 21.01 -5.31
C TYR A 101 10.04 20.41 -4.31
N PHE A 102 10.56 19.96 -3.17
CA PHE A 102 9.76 19.59 -2.00
C PHE A 102 10.07 20.50 -0.81
N GLU A 103 9.05 20.86 -0.06
CA GLU A 103 9.17 21.64 1.17
C GLU A 103 9.88 20.80 2.25
N GLN A 104 9.63 19.50 2.27
CA GLN A 104 10.33 18.49 3.06
C GLN A 104 10.17 17.11 2.46
N ILE A 105 11.20 16.28 2.59
CA ILE A 105 11.16 14.86 2.24
C ILE A 105 11.17 14.05 3.53
N LEU A 106 10.12 13.28 3.72
CA LEU A 106 9.84 12.50 4.92
C LEU A 106 9.84 11.01 4.60
N SER A 107 10.21 10.19 5.56
CA SER A 107 10.06 8.74 5.47
C SER A 107 9.40 8.19 6.73
N TYR A 108 8.62 7.14 6.55
CA TYR A 108 8.05 6.35 7.62
C TYR A 108 8.42 4.88 7.42
N THR A 109 8.86 4.24 8.50
CA THR A 109 9.21 2.82 8.51
C THR A 109 8.38 2.10 9.55
N ASP A 110 7.54 1.16 9.10
CA ASP A 110 6.94 0.11 9.92
C ASP A 110 7.87 -1.09 9.89
N THR A 111 8.40 -1.45 11.07
CA THR A 111 9.36 -2.56 11.18
C THR A 111 8.61 -3.87 11.33
N ALA A 112 8.98 -4.87 10.54
CA ALA A 112 8.46 -6.22 10.69
C ALA A 112 8.88 -6.80 12.05
N ASP A 113 7.93 -7.52 12.68
CA ASP A 113 8.22 -8.46 13.74
C ASP A 113 8.58 -9.83 13.13
N ASP A 114 9.14 -10.75 13.92
CA ASP A 114 9.45 -12.10 13.44
C ASP A 114 8.21 -12.77 12.83
N GLY A 115 8.30 -13.25 11.60
CA GLY A 115 7.23 -14.03 10.97
C GLY A 115 6.90 -13.68 9.51
N GLU A 116 5.60 -13.65 9.18
CA GLU A 116 5.09 -13.35 7.83
C GLU A 116 4.94 -11.84 7.55
N ASP A 117 5.29 -10.95 8.51
CA ASP A 117 5.17 -9.51 8.39
C ASP A 117 6.29 -8.93 7.53
N LYS A 118 5.97 -7.90 6.76
CA LYS A 118 6.94 -7.24 5.87
C LYS A 118 7.36 -5.88 6.44
N LEU A 119 8.68 -5.63 6.41
CA LEU A 119 9.16 -4.28 6.65
C LEU A 119 8.71 -3.37 5.50
N CYS A 120 8.14 -2.23 5.86
CA CYS A 120 7.76 -1.21 4.90
C CYS A 120 8.40 0.13 5.23
N THR A 121 9.31 0.59 4.39
CA THR A 121 9.83 1.96 4.40
C THR A 121 9.28 2.71 3.20
N ILE A 122 8.51 3.76 3.46
CA ILE A 122 7.95 4.61 2.42
C ILE A 122 8.54 6.02 2.53
N VAL A 123 9.01 6.58 1.40
CA VAL A 123 9.57 7.92 1.30
C VAL A 123 8.65 8.80 0.48
N GLY A 124 8.39 10.00 0.95
CA GLY A 124 7.57 10.96 0.22
C GLY A 124 7.94 12.42 0.48
N GLY A 125 7.71 13.26 -0.52
CA GLY A 125 7.91 14.69 -0.45
C GLY A 125 6.63 15.46 -0.23
N VAL A 126 6.67 16.57 0.49
CA VAL A 126 5.55 17.49 0.68
C VAL A 126 5.69 18.68 -0.26
N TYR A 127 4.62 18.99 -0.99
CA TYR A 127 4.53 20.16 -1.86
C TYR A 127 3.12 20.75 -1.81
N LYS A 128 3.01 22.02 -1.43
CA LYS A 128 1.75 22.80 -1.37
C LYS A 128 0.60 22.11 -0.65
N GLY A 129 0.90 21.41 0.45
CA GLY A 129 -0.11 20.73 1.27
C GLY A 129 -0.55 19.37 0.74
N GLU A 130 0.17 18.80 -0.21
CA GLU A 130 -0.02 17.46 -0.77
C GLU A 130 1.24 16.62 -0.62
N GLY A 131 1.10 15.30 -0.59
CA GLY A 131 2.21 14.35 -0.49
C GLY A 131 2.48 13.65 -1.82
N TYR A 132 3.73 13.34 -2.09
CA TYR A 132 4.19 12.63 -3.29
C TYR A 132 5.07 11.47 -2.89
N VAL A 133 4.66 10.25 -3.15
CA VAL A 133 5.46 9.05 -2.86
C VAL A 133 6.61 8.96 -3.86
N LEU A 134 7.83 8.96 -3.36
CA LEU A 134 9.06 8.94 -4.15
C LEU A 134 9.65 7.55 -4.28
N ASP A 135 9.68 6.82 -3.15
CA ASP A 135 10.22 5.47 -3.11
C ASP A 135 9.53 4.62 -2.04
N VAL A 136 9.54 3.30 -2.27
CA VAL A 136 9.03 2.30 -1.32
C VAL A 136 10.01 1.14 -1.29
N TYR A 137 10.45 0.77 -0.10
CA TYR A 137 11.13 -0.47 0.19
C TYR A 137 10.17 -1.36 0.99
N TYR A 138 9.74 -2.45 0.39
CA TYR A 138 8.74 -3.36 0.94
C TYR A 138 9.22 -4.79 0.78
N ASN A 139 9.66 -5.40 1.87
CA ASN A 139 10.36 -6.67 1.83
C ASN A 139 10.15 -7.46 3.12
N ASP A 140 10.25 -8.80 3.03
CA ASP A 140 10.25 -9.77 4.12
C ASP A 140 11.67 -10.31 4.42
N ASP A 141 12.72 -9.63 3.93
CA ASP A 141 14.10 -9.96 4.25
C ASP A 141 14.40 -9.83 5.76
N PRO A 142 15.33 -10.62 6.28
CA PRO A 142 15.78 -10.53 7.66
C PRO A 142 16.27 -9.13 8.03
N MET A 143 16.16 -8.78 9.32
CA MET A 143 16.50 -7.46 9.84
C MET A 143 17.94 -7.05 9.49
N GLU A 144 18.89 -7.99 9.48
CA GLU A 144 20.29 -7.75 9.13
C GLU A 144 20.51 -7.28 7.70
N VAL A 145 19.56 -7.60 6.81
CA VAL A 145 19.54 -7.14 5.42
C VAL A 145 18.85 -5.79 5.33
N THR A 146 17.68 -5.66 5.93
CA THR A 146 16.87 -4.43 5.85
C THR A 146 17.54 -3.24 6.55
N GLU A 147 18.29 -3.46 7.62
CA GLU A 147 19.13 -2.45 8.30
C GLU A 147 20.22 -1.84 7.41
N LYS A 148 20.68 -2.58 6.40
CA LYS A 148 21.67 -2.10 5.43
C LYS A 148 21.02 -1.42 4.24
N GLU A 149 19.88 -1.93 3.76
CA GLU A 149 19.21 -1.42 2.57
C GLU A 149 18.45 -0.12 2.84
N VAL A 150 17.76 0.00 3.98
CA VAL A 150 16.97 1.21 4.30
C VAL A 150 17.81 2.49 4.32
N PRO A 151 19.03 2.56 4.88
CA PRO A 151 19.89 3.74 4.76
C PRO A 151 20.15 4.18 3.33
N HIS A 152 20.37 3.24 2.41
CA HIS A 152 20.59 3.55 0.99
C HIS A 152 19.34 4.14 0.34
N VAL A 153 18.15 3.62 0.67
CA VAL A 153 16.86 4.17 0.20
C VAL A 153 16.69 5.61 0.69
N LEU A 154 16.97 5.87 1.96
CA LEU A 154 16.81 7.20 2.55
C LEU A 154 17.79 8.23 1.95
N ILE A 155 19.05 7.85 1.79
CA ILE A 155 20.10 8.71 1.21
C ILE A 155 19.82 8.99 -0.27
N LYS A 156 19.50 7.96 -1.05
CA LYS A 156 19.16 8.07 -2.48
C LYS A 156 18.05 9.10 -2.73
N ASN A 157 17.06 9.14 -1.83
CA ASN A 157 15.92 10.05 -1.95
C ASN A 157 16.13 11.41 -1.24
N ASN A 158 17.34 11.70 -0.73
CA ASN A 158 17.64 12.91 0.03
C ASN A 158 16.62 13.14 1.18
N THR A 159 16.26 12.09 1.90
CA THR A 159 15.28 12.16 2.98
C THR A 159 15.77 13.08 4.11
N ASP A 160 14.98 14.08 4.48
CA ASP A 160 15.32 15.00 5.57
C ASP A 160 15.11 14.34 6.93
N VAL A 161 13.94 13.74 7.12
CA VAL A 161 13.56 13.10 8.40
C VAL A 161 12.96 11.72 8.14
N ALA A 162 13.54 10.73 8.77
CA ALA A 162 13.03 9.36 8.80
C ALA A 162 12.43 9.06 10.17
N ILE A 163 11.18 8.63 10.19
CA ILE A 163 10.46 8.20 11.39
C ILE A 163 10.32 6.68 11.37
N VAL A 164 10.74 6.03 12.44
CA VAL A 164 10.70 4.57 12.60
C VAL A 164 9.75 4.22 13.75
N GLU A 165 8.84 3.28 13.54
CA GLU A 165 8.09 2.71 14.66
C GLU A 165 9.03 1.94 15.58
N SER A 166 8.91 2.18 16.89
CA SER A 166 9.79 1.56 17.88
C SER A 166 9.18 0.35 18.57
N ASN A 167 8.05 -0.12 18.08
CA ASN A 167 7.40 -1.35 18.52
C ASN A 167 8.31 -2.55 18.17
N ASN A 168 8.24 -3.60 18.96
CA ASN A 168 8.81 -4.92 18.63
C ASN A 168 10.26 -4.89 18.06
N GLY A 169 11.19 -4.25 18.77
CA GLY A 169 12.59 -4.17 18.30
C GLY A 169 12.92 -2.97 17.41
N GLY A 170 11.96 -2.23 16.88
CA GLY A 170 12.16 -1.10 15.97
C GLY A 170 13.05 0.02 16.53
N LYS A 171 13.20 0.15 17.86
CA LYS A 171 14.16 1.07 18.47
C LYS A 171 15.62 0.65 18.21
N GLY A 172 15.90 -0.65 18.18
CA GLY A 172 17.22 -1.18 17.81
C GLY A 172 17.51 -0.88 16.35
N PHE A 173 16.57 -1.24 15.50
CA PHE A 173 16.59 -0.94 14.06
C PHE A 173 16.86 0.54 13.78
N ALA A 174 16.12 1.46 14.42
CA ALA A 174 16.30 2.90 14.25
C ALA A 174 17.70 3.39 14.62
N ARG A 175 18.31 2.79 15.66
CA ARG A 175 19.69 3.11 16.05
C ARG A 175 20.70 2.62 15.02
N ASN A 176 20.51 1.41 14.49
CA ASN A 176 21.43 0.81 13.52
C ASN A 176 21.39 1.58 12.19
N ILE A 177 20.20 1.90 11.66
CA ILE A 177 20.10 2.72 10.43
C ILE A 177 20.65 4.13 10.64
N LYS A 178 20.54 4.73 11.84
CA LYS A 178 21.16 6.02 12.14
C LYS A 178 22.68 5.96 12.04
N VAL A 179 23.30 4.95 12.64
CA VAL A 179 24.76 4.73 12.56
C VAL A 179 25.18 4.53 11.10
N SER A 180 24.48 3.67 10.36
CA SER A 180 24.77 3.43 8.94
C SER A 180 24.65 4.69 8.08
N ILE A 181 23.67 5.56 8.35
CA ILE A 181 23.53 6.85 7.65
C ILE A 181 24.72 7.77 7.95
N GLU A 182 25.18 7.82 9.22
CA GLU A 182 26.34 8.62 9.62
C GLU A 182 27.63 8.11 8.94
N GLU A 183 27.85 6.80 8.89
CA GLU A 183 28.97 6.16 8.19
C GLU A 183 28.98 6.44 6.70
N LEU A 184 27.80 6.42 6.06
CA LEU A 184 27.60 6.76 4.65
C LEU A 184 27.59 8.27 4.38
N LYS A 185 27.82 9.12 5.41
CA LYS A 185 27.79 10.59 5.33
C LYS A 185 26.46 11.16 4.83
N GLY A 186 25.36 10.44 5.09
CA GLY A 186 24.01 10.91 4.83
C GLY A 186 23.60 12.03 5.80
N ARG A 187 22.55 12.78 5.42
CA ARG A 187 22.06 13.94 6.20
C ARG A 187 20.73 13.68 6.88
N THR A 188 20.14 12.51 6.68
CA THR A 188 18.81 12.15 7.20
C THR A 188 18.80 12.13 8.72
N ILE A 189 17.85 12.85 9.32
CA ILE A 189 17.61 12.82 10.76
C ILE A 189 16.69 11.64 11.07
N VAL A 190 17.20 10.64 11.80
CA VAL A 190 16.41 9.48 12.21
C VAL A 190 15.78 9.73 13.57
N LYS A 191 14.47 9.57 13.66
CA LYS A 191 13.68 9.62 14.89
C LYS A 191 12.87 8.33 15.02
N TRP A 192 12.49 7.99 16.23
CA TRP A 192 11.61 6.85 16.52
C TRP A 192 10.57 7.21 17.55
N PHE A 193 9.43 6.55 17.51
CA PHE A 193 8.37 6.71 18.50
C PHE A 193 7.60 5.40 18.66
N PHE A 194 6.93 5.26 19.80
CA PHE A 194 6.08 4.12 20.09
C PHE A 194 4.67 4.39 19.53
N GLN A 195 4.18 3.49 18.67
CA GLN A 195 2.82 3.57 18.14
C GLN A 195 1.87 2.78 19.04
N GLY A 196 1.07 3.52 19.83
CA GLY A 196 0.09 2.91 20.75
C GLY A 196 -1.35 2.94 20.25
N LYS A 197 -1.61 3.52 19.07
CA LYS A 197 -2.97 3.61 18.52
C LYS A 197 -3.34 2.33 17.76
N ASN A 198 -4.62 2.01 17.75
CA ASN A 198 -5.14 0.88 16.97
C ASN A 198 -4.87 1.07 15.47
N LYS A 199 -4.18 0.11 14.86
CA LYS A 199 -3.74 0.09 13.45
C LYS A 199 -4.91 0.28 12.48
N GLU A 200 -5.96 -0.55 12.60
CA GLU A 200 -7.13 -0.48 11.71
C GLU A 200 -7.84 0.88 11.79
N ALA A 201 -7.97 1.44 12.99
CA ALA A 201 -8.61 2.74 13.17
C ALA A 201 -7.79 3.89 12.55
N ARG A 202 -6.45 3.82 12.63
CA ARG A 202 -5.54 4.77 11.97
C ARG A 202 -5.70 4.72 10.46
N ILE A 203 -5.58 3.52 9.88
CA ILE A 203 -5.69 3.27 8.45
C ILE A 203 -7.04 3.78 7.93
N LEU A 204 -8.14 3.46 8.62
CA LEU A 204 -9.47 3.92 8.24
C LEU A 204 -9.60 5.45 8.27
N THR A 205 -9.09 6.09 9.32
CA THR A 205 -9.15 7.55 9.49
C THR A 205 -8.35 8.27 8.41
N GLN A 206 -7.17 7.79 8.05
CA GLN A 206 -6.28 8.40 7.08
C GLN A 206 -6.61 8.06 5.62
N SER A 207 -7.46 7.07 5.38
CA SER A 207 -7.76 6.58 4.03
C SER A 207 -8.22 7.67 3.06
N SER A 208 -9.00 8.64 3.53
CA SER A 208 -9.47 9.76 2.70
C SER A 208 -8.32 10.67 2.26
N TRP A 209 -7.38 10.96 3.15
CA TRP A 209 -6.20 11.77 2.83
C TRP A 209 -5.29 11.03 1.86
N VAL A 210 -5.04 9.74 2.09
CA VAL A 210 -4.25 8.88 1.19
C VAL A 210 -4.84 8.84 -0.21
N MET A 211 -6.16 8.71 -0.35
CA MET A 211 -6.82 8.68 -1.66
C MET A 211 -6.81 10.00 -2.42
N ASN A 212 -6.83 11.14 -1.70
CA ASN A 212 -7.09 12.44 -2.33
C ASN A 212 -5.89 13.39 -2.32
N LYS A 213 -4.90 13.17 -1.45
CA LYS A 213 -3.79 14.08 -1.19
C LYS A 213 -2.41 13.43 -1.25
N LEU A 214 -2.35 12.10 -1.32
CA LEU A 214 -1.12 11.37 -1.52
C LEU A 214 -1.05 10.87 -2.96
N HIS A 215 -0.06 11.34 -3.71
CA HIS A 215 0.13 11.04 -5.11
C HIS A 215 1.21 9.97 -5.28
N PHE A 216 0.92 8.95 -6.07
CA PHE A 216 1.84 7.87 -6.43
C PHE A 216 2.38 8.07 -7.85
N PRO A 217 3.59 7.59 -8.20
CA PRO A 217 4.01 7.60 -9.60
C PRO A 217 3.03 6.80 -10.46
N ILE A 218 2.77 7.23 -11.69
CA ILE A 218 1.78 6.56 -12.57
C ILE A 218 2.09 5.08 -12.77
N ASN A 219 3.35 4.71 -12.72
CA ASN A 219 3.85 3.33 -12.87
C ASN A 219 4.14 2.61 -11.54
N TRP A 220 3.56 3.06 -10.42
CA TRP A 220 3.87 2.49 -9.10
C TRP A 220 3.46 1.02 -8.94
N ARG A 221 2.53 0.54 -9.76
CA ARG A 221 2.13 -0.87 -9.81
C ARG A 221 3.29 -1.76 -10.30
N GLU A 222 3.95 -1.33 -11.36
CA GLU A 222 5.09 -2.04 -11.95
C GLU A 222 6.34 -1.85 -11.10
N LYS A 223 6.48 -0.67 -10.47
CA LYS A 223 7.64 -0.30 -9.67
C LYS A 223 7.65 -1.02 -8.32
N TRP A 224 6.48 -1.18 -7.69
CA TRP A 224 6.31 -1.81 -6.38
C TRP A 224 5.12 -2.78 -6.37
N PRO A 225 5.19 -3.91 -7.08
CA PRO A 225 4.03 -4.77 -7.34
C PRO A 225 3.40 -5.37 -6.07
N GLU A 226 4.21 -5.84 -5.11
CA GLU A 226 3.72 -6.41 -3.86
C GLU A 226 3.07 -5.33 -2.97
N TYR A 227 3.72 -4.19 -2.83
CA TYR A 227 3.18 -3.05 -2.09
C TYR A 227 1.85 -2.57 -2.71
N TYR A 228 1.79 -2.42 -4.04
CA TYR A 228 0.56 -2.08 -4.76
C TYR A 228 -0.55 -3.09 -4.48
N LYS A 229 -0.23 -4.37 -4.56
CA LYS A 229 -1.18 -5.47 -4.33
C LYS A 229 -1.81 -5.40 -2.94
N ASP A 230 -1.00 -5.19 -1.89
CA ASP A 230 -1.49 -5.15 -0.52
C ASP A 230 -2.28 -3.86 -0.24
N MET A 231 -1.84 -2.70 -0.74
CA MET A 231 -2.62 -1.46 -0.75
C MET A 231 -3.98 -1.62 -1.44
N ASN A 232 -3.99 -2.22 -2.63
CA ASN A 232 -5.18 -2.35 -3.46
C ASN A 232 -6.18 -3.39 -2.93
N LYS A 233 -5.72 -4.39 -2.18
CA LYS A 233 -6.57 -5.46 -1.63
C LYS A 233 -7.09 -5.18 -0.22
N TYR A 234 -6.62 -4.14 0.44
CA TYR A 234 -6.98 -3.85 1.82
C TYR A 234 -8.47 -3.58 1.99
N GLN A 235 -9.11 -4.33 2.90
CA GLN A 235 -10.54 -4.31 3.15
C GLN A 235 -10.89 -3.39 4.32
N ARG A 236 -11.98 -2.65 4.17
CA ARG A 236 -12.52 -1.76 5.23
C ARG A 236 -13.01 -2.54 6.44
N LYS A 237 -13.52 -3.75 6.23
CA LYS A 237 -14.04 -4.65 7.25
C LYS A 237 -13.56 -6.07 6.97
N GLY A 238 -13.19 -6.80 8.02
CA GLY A 238 -12.69 -8.16 7.92
C GLY A 238 -11.21 -8.26 8.26
N LYS A 239 -10.67 -9.47 8.22
CA LYS A 239 -9.24 -9.68 8.47
C LYS A 239 -8.44 -9.40 7.21
N ASN A 240 -7.52 -8.45 7.30
CA ASN A 240 -6.50 -8.22 6.30
C ASN A 240 -5.28 -9.08 6.65
N LYS A 241 -4.83 -9.93 5.73
CA LYS A 241 -3.67 -10.80 5.97
C LYS A 241 -2.36 -10.01 5.98
N HIS A 242 -2.27 -8.97 5.15
CA HIS A 242 -1.12 -8.10 5.02
C HIS A 242 -1.60 -6.65 5.13
N ASP A 243 -1.22 -5.99 6.20
CA ASP A 243 -1.61 -4.60 6.49
C ASP A 243 -0.41 -3.65 6.65
N ASP A 244 0.82 -4.16 6.45
CA ASP A 244 2.06 -3.40 6.63
C ASP A 244 2.18 -2.25 5.61
N ALA A 245 1.82 -2.49 4.33
CA ALA A 245 1.82 -1.45 3.31
C ALA A 245 0.80 -0.33 3.63
N PRO A 246 -0.48 -0.60 3.94
CA PRO A 246 -1.44 0.39 4.40
C PRO A 246 -1.03 1.11 5.68
N ASP A 247 -0.40 0.42 6.64
CA ASP A 247 0.01 1.02 7.90
C ASP A 247 1.17 1.98 7.73
N ALA A 248 2.23 1.57 7.03
CA ALA A 248 3.35 2.48 6.72
C ALA A 248 2.89 3.69 5.89
N THR A 249 1.98 3.49 4.93
CA THR A 249 1.38 4.59 4.14
C THR A 249 0.59 5.55 5.03
N THR A 250 -0.14 5.00 5.99
CA THR A 250 -0.88 5.79 6.99
C THR A 250 0.07 6.58 7.87
N GLY A 251 1.16 5.97 8.32
CA GLY A 251 2.20 6.63 9.10
C GLY A 251 2.84 7.79 8.33
N LEU A 252 3.18 7.59 7.05
CA LEU A 252 3.67 8.68 6.20
C LEU A 252 2.63 9.81 6.07
N ALA A 253 1.37 9.48 5.85
CA ALA A 253 0.30 10.47 5.77
C ALA A 253 0.15 11.28 7.06
N GLU A 254 0.23 10.64 8.23
CA GLU A 254 0.16 11.30 9.54
C GLU A 254 1.31 12.30 9.74
N ILE A 255 2.55 11.92 9.43
CA ILE A 255 3.70 12.82 9.61
C ILE A 255 3.71 13.96 8.59
N MET A 256 3.26 13.72 7.35
CA MET A 256 3.10 14.79 6.36
C MET A 256 2.04 15.81 6.78
N GLN A 257 0.88 15.36 7.26
CA GLN A 257 -0.17 16.26 7.75
C GLN A 257 0.29 17.07 8.96
N ALA A 258 1.03 16.47 9.89
CA ALA A 258 1.61 17.18 11.02
C ALA A 258 2.58 18.27 10.57
N PHE A 259 3.44 17.99 9.59
CA PHE A 259 4.34 18.98 9.00
C PHE A 259 3.57 20.12 8.31
N ILE A 260 2.57 19.80 7.49
CA ILE A 260 1.73 20.78 6.79
C ILE A 260 1.01 21.70 7.80
N SER A 261 0.47 21.14 8.88
CA SER A 261 -0.21 21.91 9.93
C SER A 261 0.75 22.89 10.62
N ASN A 262 1.96 22.47 10.94
CA ASN A 262 2.97 23.33 11.57
C ASN A 262 3.33 24.54 10.69
N ILE A 263 3.51 24.32 9.37
CA ILE A 263 3.78 25.42 8.40
C ILE A 263 2.62 26.43 8.37
N LEU A 264 1.37 25.95 8.41
CA LEU A 264 0.19 26.81 8.37
C LEU A 264 0.09 27.66 9.65
N ASP A 265 0.40 27.09 10.80
CA ASP A 265 0.38 27.78 12.09
C ASP A 265 1.47 28.86 12.16
N GLU A 266 2.69 28.57 11.70
CA GLU A 266 3.78 29.55 11.62
C GLU A 266 3.42 30.73 10.70
N LYS A 267 2.88 30.48 9.51
CA LYS A 267 2.43 31.52 8.57
C LYS A 267 1.30 32.37 9.17
N THR A 268 0.42 31.76 9.95
CA THR A 268 -0.71 32.46 10.59
C THR A 268 -0.23 33.37 11.72
N THR A 269 0.73 32.90 12.51
CA THR A 269 1.35 33.66 13.61
C THR A 269 2.11 34.87 13.09
N THR A 270 2.96 34.68 12.10
CA THR A 270 3.71 35.77 11.45
C THR A 270 2.80 36.83 10.83
N LYS A 271 1.66 36.42 10.25
CA LYS A 271 0.67 37.35 9.69
C LYS A 271 -0.07 38.16 10.77
N LYS A 272 -0.31 37.56 11.94
CA LYS A 272 -0.90 38.27 13.11
C LYS A 272 0.06 39.28 13.72
N GLU A 273 1.34 38.94 13.79
CA GLU A 273 2.38 39.86 14.29
C GLU A 273 2.57 41.05 13.37
N ARG A 274 2.66 40.86 12.06
CA ARG A 274 2.75 41.96 11.06
C ARG A 274 1.54 42.87 11.14
N ARG A 275 0.31 42.36 11.37
CA ARG A 275 -0.89 43.18 11.53
C ARG A 275 -0.90 44.00 12.82
N LYS A 276 -0.24 43.54 13.89
CA LYS A 276 -0.08 44.28 15.15
C LYS A 276 0.91 45.44 15.01
N VAL A 277 1.98 45.25 14.24
CA VAL A 277 2.99 46.30 13.98
C VAL A 277 2.46 47.42 13.09
N VAL A 278 1.59 47.10 12.13
CA VAL A 278 0.97 48.12 11.24
C VAL A 278 -0.16 48.94 11.92
N ARG A 279 -0.63 48.52 13.11
CA ARG A 279 -1.68 49.22 13.87
C ARG A 279 -1.13 50.03 15.06
N ARG A 280 0.15 50.18 15.20
CA ARG A 280 0.87 51.10 16.08
C ARG A 280 1.47 52.25 15.27
#